data_2e33c2174e0ad13a8e296696c357c52f
#
_entry.id   2e33c2174e0ad13a8e296696c357c52f
#
_cell.length_a   1.000
_cell.length_b   1.000
_cell.length_c   1.000
_cell.angle_alpha   90.00
_cell.angle_beta   90.00
_cell.angle_gamma   90.00
#
_symmetry.space_group_name_H-M   'P 1'
#
loop_
_entity.id
_entity.type
_entity.pdbx_description
1 polymer ?
#
loop_
_entity_poly.entity_id
_entity_poly.type
_entity_poly.pdbx_seq_one_letter_code
_entity_poly.pdbx_strand_id
1 'polypeptide(L)'
;DVYKRQRFIVLSQEDKAKWKELNNVSVLYNPLSFFPETTSRCENKKVIAVGRYMPQKGFDLLIDCWKIVSEKHPDWILSIYGDGMRQELQEQINRLGLQHQCRLEHSVSNITEKYLESSIFVLSSRYEGFGMVIIEAMACGLPTVSFACPCGPKDIIKDGKDGFLVENSDIEQMAEKICHLIEHEDERKCCLLYTSDAADDK
;
A
#
# COMPACT_ATOMS: atom_id res chain seq x y z
N ASP A 1 0.85 0.84 43.37
CA ASP A 1 1.56 1.32 42.19
C ASP A 1 0.74 0.99 40.91
N VAL A 2 -0.22 1.86 40.54
CA VAL A 2 -1.21 1.65 39.46
C VAL A 2 -0.51 1.56 38.10
N TYR A 3 0.59 2.27 37.90
CA TYR A 3 1.33 2.30 36.64
C TYR A 3 2.07 0.99 36.30
N LYS A 4 2.41 0.16 37.24
CA LYS A 4 3.07 -1.14 37.00
C LYS A 4 2.13 -2.20 36.43
N ARG A 5 0.81 -1.96 36.42
CA ARG A 5 -0.21 -2.90 35.91
C ARG A 5 -0.71 -2.54 34.51
N GLN A 6 -0.32 -1.38 33.95
CA GLN A 6 -0.74 -0.96 32.64
C GLN A 6 0.11 -1.64 31.58
N ARG A 7 -0.52 -2.07 30.47
CA ARG A 7 0.19 -2.54 29.28
C ARG A 7 0.39 -1.37 28.34
N PHE A 8 1.59 -1.24 27.79
CA PHE A 8 1.88 -0.33 26.71
C PHE A 8 1.59 -1.06 25.40
N ILE A 9 0.66 -0.53 24.59
CA ILE A 9 0.23 -1.15 23.33
C ILE A 9 0.91 -0.44 22.19
N VAL A 10 1.50 -1.22 21.29
CA VAL A 10 2.07 -0.77 20.02
C VAL A 10 1.44 -1.54 18.87
N LEU A 11 1.54 -1.00 17.64
CA LEU A 11 0.82 -1.53 16.47
C LEU A 11 1.67 -2.47 15.61
N SER A 12 3.00 -2.56 15.86
CA SER A 12 3.91 -3.37 15.05
C SER A 12 5.00 -4.01 15.91
N GLN A 13 5.60 -5.09 15.43
CA GLN A 13 6.75 -5.71 16.10
C GLN A 13 7.98 -4.81 16.05
N GLU A 14 8.15 -4.09 14.92
CA GLU A 14 9.24 -3.12 14.77
C GLU A 14 9.13 -1.99 15.80
N ASP A 15 7.91 -1.48 16.04
CA ASP A 15 7.71 -0.45 17.06
C ASP A 15 7.96 -1.01 18.46
N LYS A 16 7.50 -2.25 18.77
CA LYS A 16 7.81 -2.93 20.04
C LYS A 16 9.32 -3.01 20.28
N ALA A 17 10.11 -3.26 19.24
CA ALA A 17 11.56 -3.37 19.36
C ALA A 17 12.25 -2.05 19.79
N LYS A 18 11.60 -0.90 19.62
CA LYS A 18 12.09 0.41 20.07
C LYS A 18 11.91 0.62 21.59
N TRP A 19 11.01 -0.14 22.22
CA TRP A 19 10.64 -0.01 23.63
C TRP A 19 11.23 -1.13 24.50
N LYS A 20 12.47 -1.55 24.22
CA LYS A 20 13.15 -2.68 24.91
C LYS A 20 13.29 -2.50 26.42
N GLU A 21 13.29 -1.26 26.91
CA GLU A 21 13.41 -0.94 28.32
C GLU A 21 12.11 -1.16 29.11
N LEU A 22 10.98 -1.33 28.42
CA LEU A 22 9.67 -1.56 29.03
C LEU A 22 9.31 -3.05 28.99
N ASN A 23 9.09 -3.64 30.17
CA ASN A 23 8.75 -5.06 30.31
C ASN A 23 7.27 -5.39 30.01
N ASN A 24 6.42 -4.37 29.78
CA ASN A 24 4.97 -4.50 29.66
C ASN A 24 4.43 -4.07 28.28
N VAL A 25 5.24 -4.16 27.24
CA VAL A 25 4.85 -3.82 25.86
C VAL A 25 4.20 -5.01 25.17
N SER A 26 3.01 -4.81 24.64
CA SER A 26 2.29 -5.79 23.83
C SER A 26 1.98 -5.22 22.46
N VAL A 27 2.08 -6.06 21.41
CA VAL A 27 1.63 -5.71 20.07
C VAL A 27 0.15 -6.05 19.96
N LEU A 28 -0.64 -5.09 19.47
CA LEU A 28 -2.03 -5.29 19.11
C LEU A 28 -2.23 -4.64 17.72
N TYR A 29 -2.38 -5.47 16.71
CA TYR A 29 -2.62 -5.00 15.35
C TYR A 29 -3.98 -4.32 15.24
N ASN A 30 -4.05 -3.27 14.44
CA ASN A 30 -5.33 -2.64 14.15
C ASN A 30 -6.24 -3.61 13.39
N PRO A 31 -7.51 -3.72 13.79
CA PRO A 31 -8.47 -4.53 13.04
C PRO A 31 -8.81 -3.86 11.71
N LEU A 32 -9.19 -4.67 10.73
CA LEU A 32 -9.77 -4.16 9.50
C LEU A 32 -11.11 -3.45 9.80
N SER A 33 -11.33 -2.29 9.20
CA SER A 33 -12.52 -1.46 9.45
C SER A 33 -13.76 -1.92 8.67
N PHE A 34 -13.57 -2.77 7.64
CA PHE A 34 -14.64 -3.31 6.81
C PHE A 34 -14.22 -4.67 6.23
N PHE A 35 -15.21 -5.48 5.85
CA PHE A 35 -14.99 -6.72 5.12
C PHE A 35 -15.75 -6.64 3.80
N PRO A 36 -15.06 -6.61 2.65
CA PRO A 36 -15.73 -6.58 1.35
C PRO A 36 -16.44 -7.91 1.08
N GLU A 37 -17.65 -7.84 0.49
CA GLU A 37 -18.40 -9.04 0.09
C GLU A 37 -17.78 -9.75 -1.13
N THR A 38 -16.98 -9.02 -1.92
CA THR A 38 -16.34 -9.51 -3.13
C THR A 38 -14.91 -9.00 -3.19
N THR A 39 -14.06 -9.65 -3.97
CA THR A 39 -12.68 -9.22 -4.24
C THR A 39 -12.53 -8.69 -5.66
N SER A 40 -11.49 -7.89 -5.91
CA SER A 40 -11.13 -7.45 -7.25
C SER A 40 -10.79 -8.66 -8.13
N ARG A 41 -11.16 -8.61 -9.40
CA ARG A 41 -10.72 -9.60 -10.40
C ARG A 41 -9.32 -9.34 -10.93
N CYS A 42 -8.72 -8.21 -10.56
CA CYS A 42 -7.41 -7.77 -11.03
C CYS A 42 -7.25 -7.72 -12.57
N GLU A 43 -8.34 -7.48 -13.29
CA GLU A 43 -8.38 -7.43 -14.76
C GLU A 43 -8.25 -6.02 -15.33
N ASN A 44 -8.56 -5.01 -14.53
CA ASN A 44 -8.47 -3.61 -14.95
C ASN A 44 -7.00 -3.16 -15.02
N LYS A 45 -6.67 -2.37 -16.01
CA LYS A 45 -5.34 -1.78 -16.18
C LYS A 45 -5.16 -0.55 -15.25
N LYS A 46 -5.33 -0.78 -13.95
CA LYS A 46 -5.36 0.27 -12.94
C LYS A 46 -4.55 -0.10 -11.72
N VAL A 47 -3.61 0.78 -11.38
CA VAL A 47 -2.86 0.77 -10.13
C VAL A 47 -3.45 1.82 -9.21
N ILE A 48 -3.62 1.50 -7.93
CA ILE A 48 -4.18 2.42 -6.93
C ILE A 48 -3.19 2.66 -5.79
N ALA A 49 -3.12 3.91 -5.34
CA ALA A 49 -2.51 4.32 -4.08
C ALA A 49 -3.49 5.19 -3.29
N VAL A 50 -3.47 5.10 -1.96
CA VAL A 50 -4.41 5.80 -1.09
C VAL A 50 -3.70 6.44 0.09
N GLY A 51 -3.97 7.71 0.34
CA GLY A 51 -3.41 8.41 1.48
C GLY A 51 -3.49 9.93 1.35
N ARG A 52 -3.21 10.65 2.44
CA ARG A 52 -3.16 12.11 2.40
C ARG A 52 -1.99 12.59 1.53
N TYR A 53 -2.21 13.63 0.73
CA TYR A 53 -1.15 14.28 -0.04
C TYR A 53 -0.22 15.05 0.87
N MET A 54 0.77 14.34 1.40
CA MET A 54 1.79 14.87 2.31
C MET A 54 3.12 14.12 2.13
N PRO A 55 4.26 14.73 2.44
CA PRO A 55 5.59 14.15 2.20
C PRO A 55 5.79 12.75 2.78
N GLN A 56 5.15 12.45 3.92
CA GLN A 56 5.17 11.13 4.54
C GLN A 56 4.76 10.02 3.58
N LYS A 57 3.73 10.26 2.75
CA LYS A 57 3.15 9.23 1.85
C LYS A 57 4.00 8.98 0.60
N GLY A 58 5.00 9.82 0.32
CA GLY A 58 5.97 9.58 -0.74
C GLY A 58 5.37 9.51 -2.13
N PHE A 59 4.26 10.21 -2.38
CA PHE A 59 3.63 10.22 -3.72
C PHE A 59 4.50 10.87 -4.79
N ASP A 60 5.42 11.73 -4.39
CA ASP A 60 6.48 12.26 -5.25
C ASP A 60 7.37 11.13 -5.79
N LEU A 61 7.81 10.20 -4.92
CA LEU A 61 8.56 9.01 -5.33
C LEU A 61 7.73 8.08 -6.22
N LEU A 62 6.44 7.92 -5.90
CA LEU A 62 5.54 7.09 -6.70
C LEU A 62 5.31 7.65 -8.10
N ILE A 63 5.21 8.97 -8.26
CA ILE A 63 5.07 9.61 -9.56
C ILE A 63 6.34 9.42 -10.40
N ASP A 64 7.54 9.53 -9.79
CA ASP A 64 8.81 9.23 -10.47
C ASP A 64 8.90 7.74 -10.87
N CYS A 65 8.50 6.83 -9.97
CA CYS A 65 8.36 5.40 -10.26
C CYS A 65 7.38 5.16 -11.43
N TRP A 66 6.24 5.84 -11.43
CA TRP A 66 5.22 5.69 -12.47
C TRP A 66 5.71 6.15 -13.85
N LYS A 67 6.65 7.08 -13.92
CA LYS A 67 7.29 7.47 -15.19
C LYS A 67 7.97 6.27 -15.85
N ILE A 68 8.67 5.44 -15.07
CA ILE A 68 9.33 4.23 -15.57
C ILE A 68 8.30 3.18 -16.02
N VAL A 69 7.26 2.98 -15.21
CA VAL A 69 6.19 2.01 -15.51
C VAL A 69 5.42 2.42 -16.77
N SER A 70 5.04 3.69 -16.89
CA SER A 70 4.22 4.19 -18.01
C SER A 70 4.93 4.14 -19.36
N GLU A 71 6.25 4.17 -19.41
CA GLU A 71 7.05 3.97 -20.62
C GLU A 71 6.95 2.54 -21.16
N LYS A 72 6.84 1.55 -20.29
CA LYS A 72 6.70 0.13 -20.65
C LYS A 72 5.24 -0.27 -20.87
N HIS A 73 4.33 0.29 -20.06
CA HIS A 73 2.91 -0.04 -20.03
C HIS A 73 2.03 1.21 -20.16
N PRO A 74 2.01 1.87 -21.35
CA PRO A 74 1.34 3.16 -21.54
C PRO A 74 -0.18 3.11 -21.43
N ASP A 75 -0.77 1.93 -21.43
CA ASP A 75 -2.20 1.68 -21.30
C ASP A 75 -2.67 1.45 -19.84
N TRP A 76 -1.73 1.44 -18.89
CA TRP A 76 -2.04 1.39 -17.48
C TRP A 76 -2.16 2.79 -16.87
N ILE A 77 -2.99 2.91 -15.85
CA ILE A 77 -3.28 4.17 -15.16
C ILE A 77 -2.98 4.02 -13.67
N LEU A 78 -2.21 4.95 -13.10
CA LEU A 78 -2.10 5.16 -11.68
C LEU A 78 -3.16 6.15 -11.21
N SER A 79 -3.96 5.76 -10.22
CA SER A 79 -4.89 6.63 -9.52
C SER A 79 -4.51 6.77 -8.05
N ILE A 80 -4.23 7.98 -7.60
CA ILE A 80 -3.85 8.29 -6.21
C ILE A 80 -5.03 8.99 -5.56
N TYR A 81 -5.64 8.36 -4.55
CA TYR A 81 -6.82 8.88 -3.84
C TYR A 81 -6.42 9.54 -2.53
N GLY A 82 -6.83 10.79 -2.36
CA GLY A 82 -6.56 11.53 -1.13
C GLY A 82 -6.80 13.02 -1.25
N ASP A 83 -6.52 13.72 -0.15
CA ASP A 83 -6.56 15.17 -0.08
C ASP A 83 -5.31 15.72 0.61
N GLY A 84 -5.01 17.01 0.43
CA GLY A 84 -3.87 17.70 1.02
C GLY A 84 -3.06 18.50 0.00
N MET A 85 -1.75 18.40 0.04
CA MET A 85 -0.80 19.19 -0.77
C MET A 85 -0.75 18.68 -2.23
N ARG A 86 -1.80 18.99 -2.99
CA ARG A 86 -2.01 18.46 -4.35
C ARG A 86 -1.18 19.17 -5.41
N GLN A 87 -0.91 20.47 -5.22
CA GLN A 87 -0.35 21.32 -6.27
C GLN A 87 1.03 20.83 -6.72
N GLU A 88 1.95 20.58 -5.80
CA GLU A 88 3.32 20.14 -6.10
C GLU A 88 3.35 18.82 -6.86
N LEU A 89 2.48 17.89 -6.48
CA LEU A 89 2.33 16.59 -7.15
C LEU A 89 1.78 16.78 -8.58
N GLN A 90 0.81 17.67 -8.77
CA GLN A 90 0.25 17.95 -10.09
C GLN A 90 1.30 18.61 -11.01
N GLU A 91 2.11 19.51 -10.48
CA GLU A 91 3.21 20.11 -11.23
C GLU A 91 4.26 19.05 -11.65
N GLN A 92 4.56 18.10 -10.76
CA GLN A 92 5.45 16.96 -11.08
C GLN A 92 4.86 16.09 -12.20
N ILE A 93 3.58 15.72 -12.12
CA ILE A 93 2.89 14.96 -13.16
C ILE A 93 2.97 15.69 -14.52
N ASN A 94 2.73 17.01 -14.52
CA ASN A 94 2.78 17.82 -15.73
C ASN A 94 4.20 17.88 -16.31
N ARG A 95 5.21 18.10 -15.48
CA ARG A 95 6.62 18.14 -15.87
C ARG A 95 7.09 16.82 -16.49
N LEU A 96 6.61 15.69 -15.99
CA LEU A 96 6.97 14.35 -16.47
C LEU A 96 6.12 13.88 -17.67
N GLY A 97 5.11 14.65 -18.09
CA GLY A 97 4.23 14.28 -19.19
C GLY A 97 3.24 13.16 -18.90
N LEU A 98 2.87 12.99 -17.62
CA LEU A 98 2.05 11.87 -17.13
C LEU A 98 0.55 12.17 -16.99
N GLN A 99 0.05 13.27 -17.57
CA GLN A 99 -1.33 13.76 -17.37
C GLN A 99 -2.41 12.75 -17.76
N HIS A 100 -2.10 11.83 -18.68
CA HIS A 100 -3.04 10.81 -19.14
C HIS A 100 -2.93 9.48 -18.38
N GLN A 101 -1.80 9.23 -17.69
CA GLN A 101 -1.51 7.95 -17.03
C GLN A 101 -1.41 8.04 -15.51
N CYS A 102 -1.35 9.25 -14.93
CA CYS A 102 -1.31 9.45 -13.48
C CYS A 102 -2.38 10.47 -13.07
N ARG A 103 -3.28 10.08 -12.20
CA ARG A 103 -4.40 10.90 -11.75
C ARG A 103 -4.35 11.11 -10.25
N LEU A 104 -4.45 12.36 -9.83
CA LEU A 104 -4.71 12.70 -8.45
C LEU A 104 -6.25 12.81 -8.26
N GLU A 105 -6.79 11.97 -7.44
CA GLU A 105 -8.21 11.91 -7.15
C GLU A 105 -8.47 12.45 -5.73
N HIS A 106 -9.66 12.99 -5.49
CA HIS A 106 -10.08 13.36 -4.15
C HIS A 106 -10.36 12.12 -3.27
N SER A 107 -10.32 12.31 -1.97
CA SER A 107 -10.82 11.27 -1.05
C SER A 107 -12.28 10.96 -1.33
N VAL A 108 -12.64 9.70 -1.22
CA VAL A 108 -14.01 9.22 -1.43
C VAL A 108 -14.56 8.58 -0.16
N SER A 109 -15.86 8.64 0.04
CA SER A 109 -16.52 8.04 1.21
C SER A 109 -16.46 6.52 1.20
N ASN A 110 -16.46 5.89 0.00
CA ASN A 110 -16.36 4.45 -0.18
C ASN A 110 -15.13 4.11 -1.01
N ILE A 111 -13.98 3.98 -0.34
CA ILE A 111 -12.71 3.61 -1.01
C ILE A 111 -12.70 2.15 -1.46
N THR A 112 -13.52 1.30 -0.85
CA THR A 112 -13.65 -0.12 -1.22
C THR A 112 -13.98 -0.30 -2.69
N GLU A 113 -14.90 0.48 -3.24
CA GLU A 113 -15.22 0.45 -4.67
C GLU A 113 -13.99 0.72 -5.54
N LYS A 114 -13.11 1.64 -5.12
CA LYS A 114 -11.91 1.99 -5.88
C LYS A 114 -10.84 0.92 -5.79
N TYR A 115 -10.73 0.22 -4.67
CA TYR A 115 -9.91 -0.98 -4.57
C TYR A 115 -10.44 -2.08 -5.51
N LEU A 116 -11.74 -2.39 -5.49
CA LEU A 116 -12.36 -3.42 -6.34
C LEU A 116 -12.24 -3.12 -7.85
N GLU A 117 -12.18 -1.84 -8.25
CA GLU A 117 -11.95 -1.38 -9.62
C GLU A 117 -10.46 -1.43 -10.04
N SER A 118 -9.55 -1.78 -9.16
CA SER A 118 -8.11 -1.75 -9.39
C SER A 118 -7.53 -3.16 -9.45
N SER A 119 -6.29 -3.28 -9.91
CA SER A 119 -5.60 -4.58 -10.06
C SER A 119 -4.33 -4.70 -9.24
N ILE A 120 -3.74 -3.60 -8.81
CA ILE A 120 -2.51 -3.55 -8.01
C ILE A 120 -2.64 -2.39 -7.03
N PHE A 121 -2.26 -2.61 -5.78
CA PHE A 121 -2.11 -1.55 -4.79
C PHE A 121 -0.64 -1.21 -4.56
N VAL A 122 -0.32 0.08 -4.40
CA VAL A 122 1.05 0.54 -4.13
C VAL A 122 1.11 1.43 -2.90
N LEU A 123 2.08 1.17 -2.01
CA LEU A 123 2.41 2.02 -0.87
C LEU A 123 3.84 2.57 -1.02
N SER A 124 3.94 3.87 -1.22
CA SER A 124 5.22 4.58 -1.39
C SER A 124 5.65 5.38 -0.16
N SER A 125 5.05 5.11 0.99
CA SER A 125 5.28 5.88 2.21
C SER A 125 6.74 5.80 2.68
N ARG A 126 7.27 6.95 3.15
CA ARG A 126 8.59 7.03 3.79
C ARG A 126 8.60 6.40 5.18
N TYR A 127 7.49 6.46 5.87
CA TYR A 127 7.22 5.79 7.16
C TYR A 127 5.72 5.68 7.41
N GLU A 128 5.33 4.68 8.18
CA GLU A 128 3.94 4.42 8.58
C GLU A 128 3.80 4.30 10.10
N GLY A 129 2.56 4.37 10.59
CA GLY A 129 2.25 3.95 11.95
C GLY A 129 1.91 2.46 12.01
N PHE A 130 1.18 1.97 10.98
CA PHE A 130 0.84 0.56 10.77
C PHE A 130 0.64 0.24 9.30
N GLY A 131 -0.02 1.12 8.52
CA GLY A 131 -0.31 0.90 7.12
C GLY A 131 -1.70 0.29 6.88
N MET A 132 -2.75 0.85 7.51
CA MET A 132 -4.14 0.38 7.37
C MET A 132 -4.56 0.17 5.92
N VAL A 133 -4.15 1.06 5.02
CA VAL A 133 -4.49 0.98 3.59
C VAL A 133 -3.93 -0.28 2.90
N ILE A 134 -2.88 -0.91 3.46
CA ILE A 134 -2.36 -2.20 2.96
C ILE A 134 -3.38 -3.29 3.25
N ILE A 135 -3.81 -3.43 4.51
CA ILE A 135 -4.77 -4.48 4.89
C ILE A 135 -6.14 -4.26 4.25
N GLU A 136 -6.53 -3.01 4.01
CA GLU A 136 -7.75 -2.67 3.26
C GLU A 136 -7.66 -3.13 1.80
N ALA A 137 -6.55 -2.84 1.12
CA ALA A 137 -6.32 -3.25 -0.26
C ALA A 137 -6.21 -4.78 -0.39
N MET A 138 -5.48 -5.43 0.53
CA MET A 138 -5.34 -6.89 0.56
C MET A 138 -6.69 -7.58 0.83
N ALA A 139 -7.54 -7.03 1.71
CA ALA A 139 -8.89 -7.55 1.94
C ALA A 139 -9.78 -7.44 0.69
N CYS A 140 -9.57 -6.42 -0.14
CA CYS A 140 -10.21 -6.29 -1.45
C CYS A 140 -9.55 -7.18 -2.53
N GLY A 141 -8.54 -7.97 -2.17
CA GLY A 141 -7.89 -8.90 -3.06
C GLY A 141 -6.84 -8.28 -3.98
N LEU A 142 -6.25 -7.15 -3.63
CA LEU A 142 -5.20 -6.52 -4.43
C LEU A 142 -3.82 -7.00 -4.01
N PRO A 143 -2.99 -7.51 -4.94
CA PRO A 143 -1.58 -7.67 -4.71
C PRO A 143 -0.95 -6.31 -4.40
N THR A 144 -0.06 -6.29 -3.42
CA THR A 144 0.51 -5.06 -2.90
C THR A 144 2.00 -4.97 -3.22
N VAL A 145 2.44 -3.82 -3.74
CA VAL A 145 3.86 -3.44 -3.81
C VAL A 145 4.10 -2.30 -2.82
N SER A 146 5.02 -2.49 -1.88
CA SER A 146 5.25 -1.50 -0.82
C SER A 146 6.73 -1.25 -0.60
N PHE A 147 7.11 -0.01 -0.32
CA PHE A 147 8.38 0.23 0.34
C PHE A 147 8.39 -0.47 1.70
N ALA A 148 9.53 -1.08 2.03
CA ALA A 148 9.82 -1.67 3.34
C ALA A 148 10.11 -0.57 4.37
N CYS A 149 9.27 0.46 4.40
CA CYS A 149 9.41 1.61 5.27
C CYS A 149 9.20 1.23 6.76
N PRO A 150 9.71 2.04 7.70
CA PRO A 150 9.53 1.79 9.12
C PRO A 150 8.05 1.71 9.53
N CYS A 151 7.75 0.73 10.39
CA CYS A 151 6.48 0.46 11.06
C CYS A 151 5.31 0.10 10.13
N GLY A 152 5.08 -1.19 9.97
CA GLY A 152 3.86 -1.75 9.37
C GLY A 152 4.07 -2.65 8.16
N PRO A 153 4.58 -2.20 7.00
CA PRO A 153 4.61 -3.04 5.80
C PRO A 153 5.26 -4.41 5.99
N LYS A 154 6.38 -4.47 6.71
CA LYS A 154 7.10 -5.72 7.03
C LYS A 154 6.35 -6.66 7.98
N ASP A 155 5.43 -6.13 8.79
CA ASP A 155 4.60 -6.92 9.69
C ASP A 155 3.34 -7.45 9.00
N ILE A 156 2.97 -6.85 7.84
CA ILE A 156 1.74 -7.17 7.10
C ILE A 156 2.05 -8.03 5.88
N ILE A 157 3.06 -7.65 5.08
CA ILE A 157 3.35 -8.26 3.79
C ILE A 157 4.43 -9.34 3.96
N LYS A 158 4.18 -10.54 3.46
CA LYS A 158 5.16 -11.61 3.27
C LYS A 158 5.71 -11.52 1.86
N ASP A 159 6.93 -10.98 1.75
CA ASP A 159 7.57 -10.71 0.46
C ASP A 159 7.58 -11.93 -0.47
N GLY A 160 7.17 -11.69 -1.73
CA GLY A 160 7.07 -12.72 -2.77
C GLY A 160 5.91 -13.72 -2.59
N LYS A 161 5.01 -13.54 -1.61
CA LYS A 161 3.91 -14.44 -1.32
C LYS A 161 2.53 -13.78 -1.44
N ASP A 162 2.29 -12.74 -0.68
CA ASP A 162 1.04 -11.97 -0.70
C ASP A 162 1.23 -10.51 -1.17
N GLY A 163 2.47 -10.18 -1.55
CA GLY A 163 2.88 -8.88 -2.09
C GLY A 163 4.39 -8.79 -2.22
N PHE A 164 4.89 -7.63 -2.59
CA PHE A 164 6.31 -7.35 -2.70
C PHE A 164 6.72 -6.21 -1.76
N LEU A 165 7.80 -6.46 -1.00
CA LEU A 165 8.50 -5.46 -0.22
C LEU A 165 9.76 -5.05 -0.97
N VAL A 166 9.90 -3.77 -1.28
CA VAL A 166 11.08 -3.21 -1.93
C VAL A 166 11.83 -2.31 -0.97
N GLU A 167 13.12 -2.12 -1.19
CA GLU A 167 13.92 -1.25 -0.33
C GLU A 167 13.31 0.15 -0.26
N ASN A 168 13.40 0.78 0.93
CA ASN A 168 12.75 2.06 1.15
C ASN A 168 13.32 3.14 0.23
N SER A 169 12.45 3.77 -0.54
CA SER A 169 12.77 4.80 -1.55
C SER A 169 13.50 4.30 -2.80
N ASP A 170 13.61 2.99 -3.01
CA ASP A 170 14.13 2.42 -4.26
C ASP A 170 13.03 2.44 -5.34
N ILE A 171 13.09 3.50 -6.17
CA ILE A 171 12.11 3.78 -7.23
C ILE A 171 12.20 2.74 -8.34
N GLU A 172 13.41 2.36 -8.73
CA GLU A 172 13.64 1.39 -9.81
C GLU A 172 13.12 0.00 -9.42
N GLN A 173 13.42 -0.46 -8.21
CA GLN A 173 12.94 -1.75 -7.72
C GLN A 173 11.40 -1.75 -7.58
N MET A 174 10.80 -0.64 -7.12
CA MET A 174 9.34 -0.51 -7.07
C MET A 174 8.72 -0.58 -8.47
N ALA A 175 9.29 0.11 -9.46
CA ALA A 175 8.83 0.07 -10.83
C ALA A 175 8.96 -1.35 -11.43
N GLU A 176 10.07 -2.05 -11.15
CA GLU A 176 10.26 -3.44 -11.57
C GLU A 176 9.16 -4.36 -11.03
N LYS A 177 8.82 -4.27 -9.73
CA LYS A 177 7.79 -5.13 -9.13
C LYS A 177 6.37 -4.78 -9.62
N ILE A 178 6.09 -3.51 -9.89
CA ILE A 178 4.82 -3.11 -10.52
C ILE A 178 4.74 -3.69 -11.95
N CYS A 179 5.78 -3.53 -12.77
CA CYS A 179 5.83 -4.10 -14.13
C CYS A 179 5.69 -5.62 -14.08
N HIS A 180 6.36 -6.29 -13.16
CA HIS A 180 6.24 -7.73 -12.97
C HIS A 180 4.77 -8.15 -12.74
N LEU A 181 4.06 -7.50 -11.82
CA LEU A 181 2.64 -7.79 -11.59
C LEU A 181 1.75 -7.42 -12.80
N ILE A 182 2.11 -6.42 -13.58
CA ILE A 182 1.41 -6.09 -14.83
C ILE A 182 1.55 -7.21 -15.86
N GLU A 183 2.74 -7.76 -16.01
CA GLU A 183 3.09 -8.77 -17.01
C GLU A 183 2.64 -10.19 -16.62
N HIS A 184 2.47 -10.47 -15.31
CA HIS A 184 2.12 -11.80 -14.79
C HIS A 184 0.71 -11.80 -14.18
N GLU A 185 -0.30 -11.91 -15.04
CA GLU A 185 -1.71 -11.87 -14.62
C GLU A 185 -2.07 -12.99 -13.64
N ASP A 186 -1.53 -14.18 -13.83
CA ASP A 186 -1.80 -15.33 -12.96
C ASP A 186 -1.25 -15.09 -11.54
N GLU A 187 -0.05 -14.53 -11.40
CA GLU A 187 0.50 -14.15 -10.10
C GLU A 187 -0.32 -13.03 -9.46
N ARG A 188 -0.71 -12.04 -10.25
CA ARG A 188 -1.55 -10.93 -9.79
C ARG A 188 -2.89 -11.43 -9.24
N LYS A 189 -3.46 -12.48 -9.83
CA LYS A 189 -4.70 -13.13 -9.38
C LYS A 189 -4.45 -14.13 -8.24
N CYS A 190 -3.30 -14.78 -8.16
CA CYS A 190 -2.97 -15.78 -7.15
C CYS A 190 -2.75 -15.17 -5.75
N CYS A 191 -2.29 -13.93 -5.64
CA CYS A 191 -2.21 -13.21 -4.36
C CYS A 191 -3.57 -13.10 -3.65
N LEU A 192 -4.69 -13.28 -4.39
CA LEU A 192 -6.06 -13.31 -3.89
C LEU A 192 -6.37 -14.53 -3.01
N LEU A 193 -5.82 -15.70 -3.34
CA LEU A 193 -6.17 -16.98 -2.67
C LEU A 193 -5.59 -17.07 -1.25
N TYR A 194 -4.48 -16.34 -1.00
CA TYR A 194 -3.79 -16.42 0.29
C TYR A 194 -4.46 -15.60 1.40
N THR A 195 -5.26 -14.59 1.05
CA THR A 195 -6.00 -13.77 2.03
C THR A 195 -7.26 -14.46 2.52
N SER A 196 -7.87 -15.36 1.72
CA SER A 196 -9.04 -16.15 2.12
C SER A 196 -8.69 -17.28 3.10
N ASP A 197 -7.55 -17.96 2.90
CA ASP A 197 -7.13 -19.07 3.76
C ASP A 197 -6.65 -18.61 5.15
N ALA A 198 -6.15 -17.37 5.27
CA ALA A 198 -5.76 -16.80 6.56
C ALA A 198 -6.96 -16.43 7.46
N ALA A 199 -8.18 -16.40 6.92
CA ALA A 199 -9.41 -16.17 7.66
C ALA A 199 -10.03 -17.46 8.24
N ASP A 200 -9.68 -18.63 7.67
CA ASP A 200 -10.23 -19.93 8.07
C ASP A 200 -9.40 -20.67 9.14
N ASP A 201 -8.20 -20.17 9.46
CA ASP A 201 -7.29 -20.75 10.47
C ASP A 201 -7.51 -20.17 11.89
N LYS A 202 -8.78 -19.94 12.30
CA LYS A 202 -9.11 -19.56 13.69
C LYS A 202 -10.25 -20.38 14.25
#